data_a883e40d4d73072295cfbf98d5116310
#
_entry.id   a883e40d4d73072295cfbf98d5116310
#
_cell.length_a   1.000
_cell.length_b   1.000
_cell.length_c   1.000
_cell.angle_alpha   90.00
_cell.angle_beta   90.00
_cell.angle_gamma   90.00
#
_symmetry.space_group_name_H-M   'P 1'
#
loop_
_entity.id
_entity.type
_entity.pdbx_description
1 polymer ?
#
loop_
_entity_poly.entity_id
_entity_poly.type
_entity_poly.pdbx_seq_one_letter_code
_entity_poly.pdbx_strand_id
1 'polypeptide(L)'
;MGLFGINDNLSTFALTKAKRAERKVLEIESVTVASIISELDALNNVSLILSQEIDALQNKVNQIETILSNLNTLCNSIKNTTDDLVIRVENLENI
;
A
#
# COMPACT_ATOMS: atom_id res chain seq x y z
N MET A 1 -24.19 54.74 38.93
CA MET A 1 -24.63 54.40 37.57
C MET A 1 -23.45 54.09 36.63
N GLY A 2 -22.37 54.89 36.63
CA GLY A 2 -21.24 54.66 35.75
C GLY A 2 -20.48 53.33 35.97
N LEU A 3 -20.40 52.88 37.21
CA LEU A 3 -19.72 51.61 37.54
C LEU A 3 -20.43 50.39 36.95
N PHE A 4 -21.73 50.34 36.95
CA PHE A 4 -22.50 49.23 36.38
C PHE A 4 -22.40 49.22 34.87
N GLY A 5 -22.42 50.37 34.20
CA GLY A 5 -22.23 50.43 32.76
C GLY A 5 -20.84 50.01 32.31
N ILE A 6 -19.80 50.35 33.08
CA ILE A 6 -18.42 49.93 32.80
C ILE A 6 -18.29 48.41 32.97
N ASN A 7 -18.85 47.82 34.03
CA ASN A 7 -18.81 46.36 34.26
C ASN A 7 -19.55 45.60 33.17
N ASP A 8 -20.71 46.07 32.73
CA ASP A 8 -21.46 45.46 31.65
C ASP A 8 -20.68 45.48 30.32
N ASN A 9 -20.03 46.61 30.01
CA ASN A 9 -19.20 46.72 28.80
C ASN A 9 -18.01 45.81 28.84
N LEU A 10 -17.33 45.68 29.99
CA LEU A 10 -16.21 44.78 30.16
C LEU A 10 -16.64 43.30 30.05
N SER A 11 -17.77 42.94 30.64
CA SER A 11 -18.33 41.59 30.54
C SER A 11 -18.71 41.23 29.10
N THR A 12 -19.35 42.16 28.40
CA THR A 12 -19.69 41.96 26.99
C THR A 12 -18.46 41.82 26.11
N PHE A 13 -17.44 42.65 26.36
CA PHE A 13 -16.18 42.56 25.63
C PHE A 13 -15.48 41.24 25.86
N ALA A 14 -15.39 40.78 27.12
CA ALA A 14 -14.77 39.51 27.47
C ALA A 14 -15.52 38.33 26.83
N LEU A 15 -16.85 38.36 26.87
CA LEU A 15 -17.69 37.33 26.26
C LEU A 15 -17.52 37.28 24.73
N THR A 16 -17.49 38.44 24.08
CA THR A 16 -17.25 38.52 22.64
C THR A 16 -15.88 37.96 22.27
N LYS A 17 -14.86 38.26 23.05
CA LYS A 17 -13.51 37.77 22.86
C LYS A 17 -13.43 36.24 23.01
N ALA A 18 -14.09 35.69 24.05
CA ALA A 18 -14.18 34.27 24.29
C ALA A 18 -14.88 33.54 23.14
N LYS A 19 -16.00 34.05 22.65
CA LYS A 19 -16.71 33.49 21.51
C LYS A 19 -15.90 33.52 20.23
N ARG A 20 -15.12 34.57 20.03
CA ARG A 20 -14.19 34.64 18.87
C ARG A 20 -13.10 33.59 18.94
N ALA A 21 -12.53 33.38 20.15
CA ALA A 21 -11.54 32.32 20.36
C ALA A 21 -12.12 30.92 20.11
N GLU A 22 -13.33 30.67 20.61
CA GLU A 22 -14.05 29.40 20.36
C GLU A 22 -14.25 29.13 18.86
N ARG A 23 -14.67 30.14 18.10
CA ARG A 23 -14.83 30.01 16.65
C ARG A 23 -13.53 29.68 15.97
N LYS A 24 -12.42 30.31 16.34
CA LYS A 24 -11.11 30.03 15.79
C LYS A 24 -10.67 28.60 16.07
N VAL A 25 -10.89 28.11 17.29
CA VAL A 25 -10.57 26.71 17.66
C VAL A 25 -11.40 25.74 16.82
N LEU A 26 -12.70 26.00 16.68
CA LEU A 26 -13.57 25.14 15.86
C LEU A 26 -13.16 25.14 14.39
N GLU A 27 -12.75 26.29 13.85
CA GLU A 27 -12.24 26.37 12.48
C GLU A 27 -10.96 25.56 12.29
N ILE A 28 -10.00 25.67 13.22
CA ILE A 28 -8.75 24.92 13.21
C ILE A 28 -9.03 23.42 13.32
N GLU A 29 -9.89 23.01 14.25
CA GLU A 29 -10.29 21.61 14.42
C GLU A 29 -10.93 21.05 13.14
N SER A 30 -11.84 21.81 12.53
CA SER A 30 -12.53 21.42 11.30
C SER A 30 -11.54 21.21 10.14
N VAL A 31 -10.60 22.14 9.95
CA VAL A 31 -9.57 22.04 8.91
C VAL A 31 -8.64 20.86 9.18
N THR A 32 -8.23 20.69 10.44
CA THR A 32 -7.34 19.58 10.82
C THR A 32 -8.01 18.22 10.61
N VAL A 33 -9.27 18.07 11.01
CA VAL A 33 -10.05 16.85 10.82
C VAL A 33 -10.22 16.57 9.33
N ALA A 34 -10.56 17.56 8.54
CA ALA A 34 -10.71 17.40 7.09
C ALA A 34 -9.40 16.96 6.43
N SER A 35 -8.27 17.53 6.86
CA SER A 35 -6.94 17.15 6.38
C SER A 35 -6.60 15.71 6.74
N ILE A 36 -6.88 15.28 7.96
CA ILE A 36 -6.65 13.90 8.42
C ILE A 36 -7.51 12.93 7.62
N ILE A 37 -8.78 13.22 7.39
CA ILE A 37 -9.68 12.38 6.58
C ILE A 37 -9.13 12.24 5.17
N SER A 38 -8.68 13.33 4.55
CA SER A 38 -8.09 13.32 3.22
C SER A 38 -6.83 12.46 3.16
N GLU A 39 -5.96 12.55 4.16
CA GLU A 39 -4.76 11.73 4.26
C GLU A 39 -5.09 10.24 4.45
N LEU A 40 -6.10 9.93 5.27
CA LEU A 40 -6.57 8.56 5.47
C LEU A 40 -7.12 7.97 4.18
N ASP A 41 -7.88 8.72 3.42
CA ASP A 41 -8.41 8.28 2.12
C ASP A 41 -7.27 8.00 1.14
N ALA A 42 -6.26 8.87 1.10
CA ALA A 42 -5.08 8.67 0.26
C ALA A 42 -4.29 7.41 0.68
N LEU A 43 -4.11 7.19 1.99
CA LEU A 43 -3.45 5.99 2.50
C LEU A 43 -4.24 4.72 2.17
N ASN A 44 -5.56 4.75 2.29
CA ASN A 44 -6.41 3.62 1.92
C ASN A 44 -6.29 3.29 0.43
N ASN A 45 -6.23 4.30 -0.43
CA ASN A 45 -6.03 4.11 -1.87
C ASN A 45 -4.66 3.48 -2.18
N VAL A 46 -3.60 3.97 -1.54
CA VAL A 46 -2.25 3.40 -1.69
C VAL A 46 -2.22 1.96 -1.20
N SER A 47 -2.84 1.68 -0.06
CA SER A 47 -2.94 0.32 0.49
C SER A 47 -3.64 -0.63 -0.48
N LEU A 48 -4.73 -0.19 -1.11
CA LEU A 48 -5.45 -0.98 -2.09
C LEU A 48 -4.60 -1.27 -3.33
N ILE A 49 -3.90 -0.26 -3.85
CA ILE A 49 -3.01 -0.40 -5.00
C ILE A 49 -1.87 -1.37 -4.68
N LEU A 50 -1.24 -1.24 -3.51
CA LEU A 50 -0.18 -2.15 -3.08
C LEU A 50 -0.67 -3.58 -2.95
N SER A 51 -1.87 -3.78 -2.41
CA SER A 51 -2.49 -5.10 -2.31
C SER A 51 -2.68 -5.73 -3.69
N GLN A 52 -3.15 -4.96 -4.66
CA GLN A 52 -3.32 -5.41 -6.04
C GLN A 52 -1.98 -5.75 -6.71
N GLU A 53 -0.95 -4.94 -6.46
CA GLU A 53 0.40 -5.19 -6.98
C GLU A 53 1.01 -6.45 -6.38
N ILE A 54 0.80 -6.69 -5.08
CA ILE A 54 1.26 -7.91 -4.41
C ILE A 54 0.59 -9.13 -5.03
N ASP A 55 -0.72 -9.10 -5.26
CA ASP A 55 -1.45 -10.18 -5.90
C ASP A 55 -0.91 -10.45 -7.32
N ALA A 56 -0.65 -9.41 -8.10
CA ALA A 56 -0.07 -9.53 -9.43
C ALA A 56 1.33 -10.15 -9.39
N LEU A 57 2.16 -9.77 -8.42
CA LEU A 57 3.49 -10.33 -8.23
C LEU A 57 3.41 -11.80 -7.81
N GLN A 58 2.50 -12.16 -6.92
CA GLN A 58 2.28 -13.56 -6.53
C GLN A 58 1.92 -14.42 -7.73
N ASN A 59 1.05 -13.93 -8.62
CA ASN A 59 0.69 -14.64 -9.86
C ASN A 59 1.90 -14.82 -10.76
N LYS A 60 2.76 -13.80 -10.89
CA LYS A 60 4.00 -13.91 -11.68
C LYS A 60 4.96 -14.93 -11.07
N VAL A 61 5.12 -14.93 -9.75
CA VAL A 61 5.96 -15.92 -9.06
C VAL A 61 5.45 -17.32 -9.31
N ASN A 62 4.15 -17.55 -9.23
CA ASN A 62 3.54 -18.85 -9.51
C ASN A 62 3.79 -19.29 -10.96
N GLN A 63 3.71 -18.37 -11.92
CA GLN A 63 4.03 -18.65 -13.32
C GLN A 63 5.51 -19.02 -13.52
N ILE A 64 6.40 -18.30 -12.84
CA ILE A 64 7.85 -18.59 -12.88
C ILE A 64 8.13 -19.97 -12.28
N GLU A 65 7.51 -20.31 -11.17
CA GLU A 65 7.66 -21.65 -10.55
C GLU A 65 7.22 -22.75 -11.51
N THR A 66 6.12 -22.56 -12.23
CA THR A 66 5.64 -23.50 -13.24
C THR A 66 6.64 -23.63 -14.38
N ILE A 67 7.18 -22.53 -14.88
CA ILE A 67 8.20 -22.52 -15.94
C ILE A 67 9.46 -23.27 -15.48
N LEU A 68 9.91 -23.02 -14.25
CA LEU A 68 11.09 -23.70 -13.69
C LEU A 68 10.85 -25.20 -13.56
N SER A 69 9.67 -25.61 -13.13
CA SER A 69 9.29 -27.02 -13.06
C SER A 69 9.33 -27.68 -14.46
N ASN A 70 8.76 -26.99 -15.45
CA ASN A 70 8.76 -27.49 -16.84
C ASN A 70 10.17 -27.56 -17.41
N LEU A 71 11.02 -26.57 -17.14
CA LEU A 71 12.42 -26.58 -17.56
C LEU A 71 13.18 -27.72 -16.91
N ASN A 72 12.98 -28.02 -15.64
CA ASN A 72 13.59 -29.11 -14.94
C ASN A 72 13.21 -30.46 -15.59
N THR A 73 11.93 -30.63 -15.89
CA THR A 73 11.41 -31.82 -16.58
C THR A 73 12.06 -31.97 -17.96
N LEU A 74 12.16 -30.87 -18.72
CA LEU A 74 12.78 -30.84 -20.02
C LEU A 74 14.28 -31.21 -19.96
N CYS A 75 15.00 -30.63 -18.98
CA CYS A 75 16.41 -30.93 -18.77
C CYS A 75 16.62 -32.41 -18.44
N ASN A 76 15.77 -33.01 -17.60
CA ASN A 76 15.83 -34.41 -17.27
C ASN A 76 15.55 -35.30 -18.52
N SER A 77 14.60 -34.91 -19.34
CA SER A 77 14.27 -35.58 -20.58
C SER A 77 15.44 -35.53 -21.57
N ILE A 78 16.08 -34.38 -21.71
CA ILE A 78 17.26 -34.21 -22.57
C ILE A 78 18.43 -35.09 -22.06
N LYS A 79 18.66 -35.08 -20.75
CA LYS A 79 19.69 -35.93 -20.15
C LYS A 79 19.45 -37.38 -20.44
N ASN A 80 18.23 -37.88 -20.28
CA ASN A 80 17.87 -39.27 -20.56
C ASN A 80 18.07 -39.61 -22.03
N THR A 81 17.68 -38.72 -22.94
CA THR A 81 17.89 -38.89 -24.37
C THR A 81 19.38 -38.91 -24.71
N THR A 82 20.17 -38.05 -24.10
CA THR A 82 21.63 -38.00 -24.30
C THR A 82 22.29 -39.30 -23.82
N ASP A 83 21.91 -39.78 -22.63
CA ASP A 83 22.41 -41.03 -22.07
C ASP A 83 22.06 -42.21 -22.99
N ASP A 84 20.85 -42.27 -23.52
CA ASP A 84 20.41 -43.27 -24.46
C ASP A 84 21.23 -43.24 -25.78
N LEU A 85 21.48 -42.03 -26.31
CA LEU A 85 22.30 -41.84 -27.49
C LEU A 85 23.73 -42.28 -27.28
N VAL A 86 24.32 -42.02 -26.12
CA VAL A 86 25.67 -42.50 -25.77
C VAL A 86 25.74 -44.03 -25.82
N ILE A 87 24.76 -44.70 -25.21
CA ILE A 87 24.68 -46.17 -25.22
C ILE A 87 24.56 -46.68 -26.66
N ARG A 88 23.74 -46.07 -27.49
CA ARG A 88 23.55 -46.47 -28.88
C ARG A 88 24.81 -46.30 -29.73
N VAL A 89 25.54 -45.20 -29.52
CA VAL A 89 26.83 -44.97 -30.19
C VAL A 89 27.87 -45.99 -29.76
N GLU A 90 27.98 -46.26 -28.44
CA GLU A 90 28.88 -47.28 -27.93
C GLU A 90 28.58 -48.66 -28.52
N ASN A 91 27.31 -49.01 -28.64
CA ASN A 91 26.91 -50.27 -29.27
C ASN A 91 27.29 -50.32 -30.74
N LEU A 92 27.19 -49.25 -31.49
CA LEU A 92 27.58 -49.13 -32.87
C LEU A 92 29.10 -49.20 -33.03
N GLU A 93 29.89 -48.66 -32.14
CA GLU A 93 31.33 -48.70 -32.14
C GLU A 93 31.86 -50.14 -31.91
N ASN A 94 31.11 -50.92 -31.15
CA ASN A 94 31.50 -52.32 -30.83
C ASN A 94 31.07 -53.31 -31.87
N ILE A 95 30.41 -52.93 -32.92
CA ILE A 95 30.07 -53.75 -34.06
C ILE A 95 31.28 -53.82 -35.02
#